data_47496148e72b2e92594440d9f77b3724
#
_entry.id   47496148e72b2e92594440d9f77b3724
#
_cell.length_a   1.000
_cell.length_b   1.000
_cell.length_c   1.000
_cell.angle_alpha   90.00
_cell.angle_beta   90.00
_cell.angle_gamma   90.00
#
_symmetry.space_group_name_H-M   'P 1'
#
loop_
_entity.id
_entity.type
_entity.pdbx_description
1 polymer ?
#
loop_
_entity_poly.entity_id
_entity_poly.type
_entity_poly.pdbx_seq_one_letter_code
_entity_poly.pdbx_strand_id
1 'polypeptide(L)'
;PLENHVVVIGFDEMVPMLVRQICSDSRYGNCYILIQSVQPAAKVRNRIHTVLNARQERRILVLHAQRNSTEELEKLCTTCAREIFLIGEANEYDHDSLNIDSLQKIVAIHSKTRNCPRIPVSVLFEYQTTYAAFQISDLAEEWRKQIDFHPFNFYEEWAKKLLVKRCYEEGTTKVEYPALDREPITRESDQTVHLVIIGMSRMGVALGVEAAQLLHFPNFCRDRRLKSRITFIDAAADEEVNF
;
A
#
# COMPACT_ATOMS: atom_id res chain seq x y z
N PRO A 1 -25.93 -14.81 -4.59
CA PRO A 1 -24.79 -13.91 -4.78
C PRO A 1 -24.06 -13.74 -3.45
N LEU A 2 -22.74 -13.56 -3.50
CA LEU A 2 -21.93 -13.26 -2.33
C LEU A 2 -22.13 -11.78 -1.98
N GLU A 3 -22.40 -11.49 -0.71
CA GLU A 3 -22.69 -10.13 -0.23
C GLU A 3 -21.86 -9.81 1.02
N ASN A 4 -21.55 -8.54 1.23
CA ASN A 4 -20.79 -8.05 2.39
C ASN A 4 -19.47 -8.80 2.63
N HIS A 5 -18.78 -9.16 1.54
CA HIS A 5 -17.52 -9.87 1.54
C HIS A 5 -16.37 -8.91 1.21
N VAL A 6 -15.15 -9.30 1.51
CA VAL A 6 -13.94 -8.59 1.10
C VAL A 6 -13.42 -9.23 -0.19
N VAL A 7 -13.02 -8.41 -1.14
CA VAL A 7 -12.38 -8.84 -2.40
C VAL A 7 -10.91 -8.43 -2.38
N VAL A 8 -10.02 -9.37 -2.68
CA VAL A 8 -8.59 -9.12 -2.89
C VAL A 8 -8.25 -9.54 -4.32
N ILE A 9 -7.81 -8.59 -5.14
CA ILE A 9 -7.48 -8.79 -6.54
C ILE A 9 -5.96 -8.76 -6.69
N GLY A 10 -5.41 -9.89 -7.10
CA GLY A 10 -3.99 -10.16 -7.17
C GLY A 10 -3.45 -10.90 -5.94
N PHE A 11 -2.24 -11.45 -6.07
CA PHE A 11 -1.59 -12.21 -5.02
C PHE A 11 -0.07 -12.01 -5.04
N ASP A 12 0.42 -11.28 -4.06
CA ASP A 12 1.83 -11.05 -3.79
C ASP A 12 2.26 -11.54 -2.40
N GLU A 13 3.45 -11.14 -1.95
CA GLU A 13 3.98 -11.52 -0.65
C GLU A 13 3.25 -10.87 0.54
N MET A 14 2.57 -9.75 0.33
CA MET A 14 1.84 -9.02 1.36
C MET A 14 0.45 -9.61 1.62
N VAL A 15 -0.18 -10.24 0.62
CA VAL A 15 -1.56 -10.72 0.69
C VAL A 15 -1.81 -11.68 1.85
N PRO A 16 -0.95 -12.66 2.18
CA PRO A 16 -1.17 -13.53 3.33
C PRO A 16 -1.32 -12.76 4.65
N MET A 17 -0.48 -11.74 4.86
CA MET A 17 -0.54 -10.91 6.07
C MET A 17 -1.76 -9.98 6.07
N LEU A 18 -2.12 -9.40 4.93
CA LEU A 18 -3.34 -8.61 4.75
C LEU A 18 -4.58 -9.46 5.11
N VAL A 19 -4.68 -10.66 4.55
CA VAL A 19 -5.79 -11.60 4.83
C VAL A 19 -5.85 -11.98 6.31
N ARG A 20 -4.70 -12.25 6.95
CA ARG A 20 -4.62 -12.51 8.38
C ARG A 20 -5.12 -11.32 9.20
N GLN A 21 -4.73 -10.10 8.84
CA GLN A 21 -5.17 -8.88 9.51
C GLN A 21 -6.69 -8.67 9.37
N ILE A 22 -7.25 -8.82 8.15
CA ILE A 22 -8.70 -8.77 7.90
C ILE A 22 -9.43 -9.82 8.75
N CYS A 23 -8.92 -11.04 8.82
CA CYS A 23 -9.52 -12.11 9.62
C CYS A 23 -9.51 -11.83 11.13
N SER A 24 -8.56 -11.04 11.62
CA SER A 24 -8.39 -10.72 13.03
C SER A 24 -9.08 -9.43 13.45
N ASP A 25 -9.45 -8.58 12.49
CA ASP A 25 -10.10 -7.30 12.74
C ASP A 25 -11.62 -7.48 12.93
N SER A 26 -12.13 -7.03 14.09
CA SER A 26 -13.55 -7.11 14.44
C SER A 26 -14.47 -6.38 13.46
N ARG A 27 -13.97 -5.36 12.75
CA ARG A 27 -14.71 -4.64 11.70
C ARG A 27 -15.23 -5.58 10.62
N TYR A 28 -14.46 -6.60 10.24
CA TYR A 28 -14.83 -7.54 9.19
C TYR A 28 -15.65 -8.74 9.72
N GLY A 29 -15.72 -8.94 11.04
CA GLY A 29 -16.52 -10.01 11.63
C GLY A 29 -16.23 -11.39 11.01
N ASN A 30 -17.27 -12.06 10.54
CA ASN A 30 -17.18 -13.36 9.87
C ASN A 30 -17.37 -13.27 8.34
N CYS A 31 -17.15 -12.12 7.71
CA CYS A 31 -17.31 -11.99 6.26
C CYS A 31 -16.35 -12.93 5.50
N TYR A 32 -16.76 -13.36 4.31
CA TYR A 32 -15.90 -14.10 3.41
C TYR A 32 -14.84 -13.17 2.79
N ILE A 33 -13.69 -13.74 2.45
CA ILE A 33 -12.63 -13.07 1.72
C ILE A 33 -12.44 -13.82 0.42
N LEU A 34 -12.72 -13.16 -0.69
CA LEU A 34 -12.57 -13.70 -2.04
C LEU A 34 -11.26 -13.17 -2.64
N ILE A 35 -10.36 -14.07 -2.94
CA ILE A 35 -9.06 -13.77 -3.54
C ILE A 35 -9.08 -14.20 -4.99
N GLN A 36 -8.86 -13.25 -5.89
CA GLN A 36 -8.64 -13.51 -7.31
C GLN A 36 -7.15 -13.43 -7.62
N SER A 37 -6.63 -14.41 -8.34
CA SER A 37 -5.24 -14.43 -8.79
C SER A 37 -5.08 -15.22 -10.07
N VAL A 38 -4.08 -14.86 -10.88
CA VAL A 38 -3.66 -15.65 -12.04
C VAL A 38 -2.86 -16.89 -11.65
N GLN A 39 -2.46 -17.00 -10.36
CA GLN A 39 -1.78 -18.18 -9.85
C GLN A 39 -2.77 -19.32 -9.60
N PRO A 40 -2.34 -20.59 -9.72
CA PRO A 40 -3.19 -21.72 -9.40
C PRO A 40 -3.74 -21.63 -7.96
N ALA A 41 -5.04 -21.84 -7.80
CA ALA A 41 -5.73 -21.70 -6.50
C ALA A 41 -5.08 -22.54 -5.38
N ALA A 42 -4.54 -23.71 -5.68
CA ALA A 42 -3.83 -24.55 -4.72
C ALA A 42 -2.55 -23.85 -4.19
N LYS A 43 -1.80 -23.17 -5.08
CA LYS A 43 -0.58 -22.43 -4.70
C LYS A 43 -0.92 -21.26 -3.78
N VAL A 44 -1.95 -20.50 -4.11
CA VAL A 44 -2.45 -19.38 -3.29
C VAL A 44 -2.90 -19.88 -1.93
N ARG A 45 -3.73 -20.94 -1.89
CA ARG A 45 -4.19 -21.55 -0.63
C ARG A 45 -3.03 -22.02 0.26
N ASN A 46 -2.06 -22.73 -0.30
CA ASN A 46 -0.91 -23.23 0.47
C ASN A 46 -0.15 -22.09 1.15
N ARG A 47 0.02 -20.94 0.49
CA ARG A 47 0.68 -19.77 1.11
C ARG A 47 -0.18 -19.13 2.21
N ILE A 48 -1.49 -19.11 2.06
CA ILE A 48 -2.41 -18.54 3.05
C ILE A 48 -2.51 -19.45 4.27
N HIS A 49 -2.50 -20.78 4.10
CA HIS A 49 -2.51 -21.75 5.20
C HIS A 49 -1.37 -21.55 6.22
N THR A 50 -0.23 -21.01 5.79
CA THR A 50 0.90 -20.79 6.69
C THR A 50 0.65 -19.71 7.74
N VAL A 51 -0.33 -18.84 7.54
CA VAL A 51 -0.58 -17.67 8.40
C VAL A 51 -1.96 -17.66 9.06
N LEU A 52 -2.87 -18.57 8.67
CA LEU A 52 -4.23 -18.65 9.18
C LEU A 52 -4.46 -19.91 10.04
N ASN A 53 -5.42 -19.81 10.94
CA ASN A 53 -5.96 -20.97 11.63
C ASN A 53 -7.16 -21.57 10.86
N ALA A 54 -7.56 -22.81 11.19
CA ALA A 54 -8.62 -23.55 10.51
C ALA A 54 -9.99 -22.82 10.48
N ARG A 55 -10.30 -21.99 11.48
CA ARG A 55 -11.54 -21.19 11.49
C ARG A 55 -11.47 -20.05 10.47
N GLN A 56 -10.33 -19.39 10.38
CA GLN A 56 -10.10 -18.29 9.44
C GLN A 56 -10.10 -18.79 7.99
N GLU A 57 -9.44 -19.94 7.74
CA GLU A 57 -9.37 -20.55 6.42
C GLU A 57 -10.73 -20.86 5.79
N ARG A 58 -11.73 -21.23 6.59
CA ARG A 58 -13.10 -21.51 6.10
C ARG A 58 -13.76 -20.27 5.47
N ARG A 59 -13.23 -19.09 5.71
CA ARG A 59 -13.73 -17.82 5.16
C ARG A 59 -13.06 -17.46 3.83
N ILE A 60 -12.04 -18.21 3.40
CA ILE A 60 -11.25 -17.87 2.22
C ILE A 60 -11.76 -18.61 1.00
N LEU A 61 -12.11 -17.84 -0.01
CA LEU A 61 -12.44 -18.34 -1.34
C LEU A 61 -11.35 -17.88 -2.31
N VAL A 62 -10.83 -18.78 -3.13
CA VAL A 62 -9.79 -18.47 -4.12
C VAL A 62 -10.32 -18.76 -5.51
N LEU A 63 -10.30 -17.75 -6.36
CA LEU A 63 -10.66 -17.80 -7.77
C LEU A 63 -9.40 -17.65 -8.61
N HIS A 64 -9.15 -18.62 -9.49
CA HIS A 64 -8.12 -18.53 -10.51
C HIS A 64 -8.69 -17.83 -11.73
N ALA A 65 -8.33 -16.57 -11.96
CA ALA A 65 -8.89 -15.75 -13.02
C ALA A 65 -8.01 -14.53 -13.34
N GLN A 66 -8.19 -14.01 -14.57
CA GLN A 66 -7.51 -12.80 -15.03
C GLN A 66 -8.15 -11.54 -14.44
N ARG A 67 -7.33 -10.65 -13.86
CA ARG A 67 -7.82 -9.40 -13.23
C ARG A 67 -8.20 -8.32 -14.25
N ASN A 68 -7.78 -8.45 -15.49
CA ASN A 68 -8.09 -7.52 -16.59
C ASN A 68 -9.29 -7.97 -17.46
N SER A 69 -10.05 -8.99 -17.04
CA SER A 69 -11.28 -9.43 -17.70
C SER A 69 -12.50 -8.91 -16.97
N THR A 70 -13.35 -8.14 -17.66
CA THR A 70 -14.61 -7.63 -17.10
C THR A 70 -15.53 -8.76 -16.62
N GLU A 71 -15.64 -9.84 -17.40
CA GLU A 71 -16.46 -11.00 -17.07
C GLU A 71 -15.99 -11.70 -15.79
N GLU A 72 -14.66 -11.79 -15.59
CA GLU A 72 -14.09 -12.37 -14.38
C GLU A 72 -14.27 -11.45 -13.16
N LEU A 73 -14.16 -10.13 -13.34
CA LEU A 73 -14.43 -9.14 -12.29
C LEU A 73 -15.91 -9.10 -11.87
N GLU A 74 -16.85 -9.31 -12.79
CA GLU A 74 -18.27 -9.42 -12.48
C GLU A 74 -18.57 -10.62 -11.56
N LYS A 75 -17.86 -11.74 -11.72
CA LYS A 75 -18.00 -12.93 -10.85
C LYS A 75 -17.59 -12.65 -9.39
N LEU A 76 -16.80 -11.62 -9.15
CA LEU A 76 -16.40 -11.22 -7.80
C LEU A 76 -17.51 -10.51 -7.03
N CYS A 77 -18.64 -10.18 -7.66
CA CYS A 77 -19.74 -9.43 -7.05
C CYS A 77 -19.25 -8.13 -6.39
N THR A 78 -18.39 -7.38 -7.06
CA THR A 78 -17.73 -6.17 -6.52
C THR A 78 -18.74 -5.11 -6.05
N THR A 79 -19.91 -5.02 -6.68
CA THR A 79 -20.99 -4.09 -6.31
C THR A 79 -21.67 -4.40 -4.99
N CYS A 80 -21.50 -5.61 -4.47
CA CYS A 80 -22.03 -6.09 -3.19
C CYS A 80 -20.91 -6.35 -2.16
N ALA A 81 -19.67 -6.04 -2.53
CA ALA A 81 -18.53 -6.20 -1.63
C ALA A 81 -18.59 -5.17 -0.50
N ARG A 82 -17.97 -5.50 0.62
CA ARG A 82 -17.75 -4.58 1.74
C ARG A 82 -16.57 -3.65 1.47
N GLU A 83 -15.51 -4.22 0.90
CA GLU A 83 -14.26 -3.54 0.59
C GLU A 83 -13.49 -4.32 -0.48
N ILE A 84 -12.73 -3.61 -1.29
CA ILE A 84 -11.93 -4.18 -2.38
C ILE A 84 -10.47 -3.74 -2.18
N PHE A 85 -9.54 -4.70 -2.21
CA PHE A 85 -8.11 -4.47 -2.23
C PHE A 85 -7.55 -4.90 -3.60
N LEU A 86 -7.10 -3.95 -4.37
CA LEU A 86 -6.47 -4.17 -5.67
C LEU A 86 -4.95 -4.12 -5.47
N ILE A 87 -4.35 -5.30 -5.27
CA ILE A 87 -2.95 -5.44 -4.89
C ILE A 87 -2.07 -5.72 -6.12
N GLY A 88 -2.56 -6.54 -7.07
CA GLY A 88 -1.78 -7.00 -8.20
C GLY A 88 -1.02 -8.31 -7.93
N GLU A 89 -0.29 -8.77 -8.92
CA GLU A 89 0.48 -10.02 -8.83
C GLU A 89 1.96 -9.73 -8.59
N ALA A 90 2.64 -10.62 -7.89
CA ALA A 90 4.07 -10.51 -7.67
C ALA A 90 4.84 -10.56 -9.00
N ASN A 91 5.84 -9.69 -9.15
CA ASN A 91 6.76 -9.65 -10.30
C ASN A 91 6.09 -9.34 -11.67
N GLU A 92 4.96 -8.68 -11.69
CA GLU A 92 4.40 -8.15 -12.94
C GLU A 92 5.14 -6.89 -13.38
N TYR A 93 5.61 -6.88 -14.63
CA TYR A 93 6.29 -5.71 -15.22
C TYR A 93 5.36 -4.50 -15.30
N ASP A 94 4.10 -4.71 -15.71
CA ASP A 94 3.09 -3.66 -15.88
C ASP A 94 2.12 -3.56 -14.69
N HIS A 95 2.62 -3.78 -13.48
CA HIS A 95 1.82 -3.88 -12.26
C HIS A 95 0.81 -2.74 -12.09
N ASP A 96 1.27 -1.50 -12.12
CA ASP A 96 0.42 -0.32 -11.88
C ASP A 96 -0.57 -0.10 -13.02
N SER A 97 -0.14 -0.30 -14.28
CA SER A 97 -1.01 -0.18 -15.45
C SER A 97 -2.16 -1.19 -15.42
N LEU A 98 -1.87 -2.43 -15.01
CA LEU A 98 -2.88 -3.48 -14.87
C LEU A 98 -3.80 -3.22 -13.67
N ASN A 99 -3.31 -2.63 -12.58
CA ASN A 99 -4.16 -2.19 -11.47
C ASN A 99 -5.09 -1.06 -11.91
N ILE A 100 -4.60 -0.09 -12.67
CA ILE A 100 -5.41 1.00 -13.23
C ILE A 100 -6.48 0.45 -14.18
N ASP A 101 -6.13 -0.47 -15.09
CA ASP A 101 -7.08 -1.09 -16.02
C ASP A 101 -8.18 -1.88 -15.27
N SER A 102 -7.79 -2.67 -14.26
CA SER A 102 -8.74 -3.40 -13.42
C SER A 102 -9.68 -2.45 -12.67
N LEU A 103 -9.14 -1.35 -12.14
CA LEU A 103 -9.92 -0.32 -11.44
C LEU A 103 -10.92 0.36 -12.38
N GLN A 104 -10.52 0.72 -13.61
CA GLN A 104 -11.43 1.27 -14.62
C GLN A 104 -12.62 0.34 -14.90
N LYS A 105 -12.36 -0.97 -15.01
CA LYS A 105 -13.41 -1.96 -15.22
C LYS A 105 -14.34 -2.09 -14.02
N ILE A 106 -13.80 -2.08 -12.80
CA ILE A 106 -14.61 -2.07 -11.57
C ILE A 106 -15.51 -0.83 -11.53
N VAL A 107 -14.97 0.35 -11.78
CA VAL A 107 -15.75 1.60 -11.86
C VAL A 107 -16.84 1.52 -12.93
N ALA A 108 -16.53 0.94 -14.10
CA ALA A 108 -17.51 0.74 -15.17
C ALA A 108 -18.62 -0.25 -14.78
N ILE A 109 -18.31 -1.31 -14.01
CA ILE A 109 -19.30 -2.24 -13.46
C ILE A 109 -20.21 -1.51 -12.45
N HIS A 110 -19.63 -0.73 -11.54
CA HIS A 110 -20.37 0.03 -10.53
C HIS A 110 -21.28 1.09 -11.17
N SER A 111 -20.83 1.80 -12.19
CA SER A 111 -21.60 2.84 -12.90
C SER A 111 -22.85 2.29 -13.62
N LYS A 112 -22.80 1.04 -14.05
CA LYS A 112 -23.95 0.34 -14.69
C LYS A 112 -24.97 -0.14 -13.68
N THR A 113 -24.60 -0.27 -12.40
CA THR A 113 -25.45 -0.80 -11.36
C THR A 113 -26.26 0.32 -10.71
N ARG A 114 -27.58 0.27 -10.86
CA ARG A 114 -28.47 1.30 -10.30
C ARG A 114 -28.40 1.30 -8.77
N ASN A 115 -28.21 2.48 -8.18
CA ASN A 115 -28.11 2.67 -6.73
C ASN A 115 -26.97 1.86 -6.07
N CYS A 116 -25.87 1.61 -6.78
CA CYS A 116 -24.69 0.98 -6.21
C CYS A 116 -24.11 1.88 -5.10
N PRO A 117 -23.91 1.36 -3.87
CA PRO A 117 -23.25 2.14 -2.84
C PRO A 117 -21.78 2.37 -3.21
N ARG A 118 -21.21 3.48 -2.75
CA ARG A 118 -19.76 3.70 -2.87
C ARG A 118 -19.03 2.73 -1.93
N ILE A 119 -18.23 1.88 -2.52
CA ILE A 119 -17.46 0.84 -1.79
C ILE A 119 -16.01 1.30 -1.67
N PRO A 120 -15.37 1.13 -0.49
CA PRO A 120 -13.94 1.39 -0.33
C PRO A 120 -13.12 0.50 -1.26
N VAL A 121 -12.24 1.11 -2.06
CA VAL A 121 -11.33 0.42 -2.98
C VAL A 121 -9.92 0.91 -2.73
N SER A 122 -9.12 0.07 -2.09
CA SER A 122 -7.70 0.34 -1.85
C SER A 122 -6.87 -0.21 -3.00
N VAL A 123 -6.06 0.65 -3.64
CA VAL A 123 -5.26 0.30 -4.82
C VAL A 123 -3.79 0.52 -4.54
N LEU A 124 -3.01 -0.55 -4.68
CA LEU A 124 -1.56 -0.50 -4.56
C LEU A 124 -0.94 0.05 -5.84
N PHE A 125 -0.11 1.07 -5.69
CA PHE A 125 0.84 1.54 -6.67
C PHE A 125 2.24 1.13 -6.25
N GLU A 126 2.96 0.46 -7.11
CA GLU A 126 4.31 -0.02 -6.84
C GLU A 126 5.35 1.07 -7.08
N TYR A 127 5.14 1.91 -8.10
CA TYR A 127 6.02 2.98 -8.49
C TYR A 127 5.54 4.34 -7.96
N GLN A 128 6.41 5.05 -7.25
CA GLN A 128 6.09 6.39 -6.73
C GLN A 128 5.76 7.39 -7.84
N THR A 129 6.44 7.30 -8.98
CA THR A 129 6.21 8.16 -10.14
C THR A 129 4.80 7.99 -10.70
N THR A 130 4.33 6.74 -10.85
CA THR A 130 2.97 6.43 -11.31
C THR A 130 1.95 6.90 -10.27
N TYR A 131 2.21 6.67 -8.99
CA TYR A 131 1.35 7.12 -7.89
C TYR A 131 1.20 8.64 -7.87
N ALA A 132 2.31 9.38 -7.95
CA ALA A 132 2.30 10.84 -7.99
C ALA A 132 1.57 11.39 -9.23
N ALA A 133 1.85 10.85 -10.42
CA ALA A 133 1.17 11.22 -11.65
C ALA A 133 -0.34 10.96 -11.57
N PHE A 134 -0.73 9.86 -10.95
CA PHE A 134 -2.13 9.51 -10.78
C PHE A 134 -2.86 10.45 -9.80
N GLN A 135 -2.22 10.87 -8.72
CA GLN A 135 -2.80 11.79 -7.73
C GLN A 135 -3.20 13.14 -8.32
N ILE A 136 -2.46 13.64 -9.32
CA ILE A 136 -2.73 14.93 -10.00
C ILE A 136 -3.63 14.78 -11.23
N SER A 137 -4.05 13.55 -11.57
CA SER A 137 -4.90 13.30 -12.73
C SER A 137 -6.38 13.53 -12.43
N ASP A 138 -7.13 14.03 -13.41
CA ASP A 138 -8.60 14.21 -13.31
C ASP A 138 -9.35 12.87 -13.19
N LEU A 139 -8.73 11.77 -13.61
CA LEU A 139 -9.30 10.43 -13.51
C LEU A 139 -9.65 10.05 -12.07
N ALA A 140 -8.82 10.42 -11.11
CA ALA A 140 -9.06 10.16 -9.70
C ALA A 140 -10.35 10.83 -9.20
N GLU A 141 -10.67 12.03 -9.66
CA GLU A 141 -11.90 12.74 -9.28
C GLU A 141 -13.15 12.08 -9.86
N GLU A 142 -13.08 11.63 -11.11
CA GLU A 142 -14.19 10.96 -11.76
C GLU A 142 -14.53 9.62 -11.05
N TRP A 143 -13.52 8.84 -10.71
CA TRP A 143 -13.72 7.55 -10.04
C TRP A 143 -14.26 7.69 -8.63
N ARG A 144 -13.86 8.71 -7.88
CA ARG A 144 -14.40 9.01 -6.55
C ARG A 144 -15.91 9.28 -6.52
N LYS A 145 -16.54 9.51 -7.66
CA LYS A 145 -18.00 9.60 -7.76
C LYS A 145 -18.67 8.23 -7.62
N GLN A 146 -17.99 7.16 -8.03
CA GLN A 146 -18.54 5.80 -8.08
C GLN A 146 -18.07 4.92 -6.92
N ILE A 147 -16.85 5.13 -6.46
CA ILE A 147 -16.19 4.34 -5.42
C ILE A 147 -15.55 5.27 -4.38
N ASP A 148 -15.28 4.72 -3.20
CA ASP A 148 -14.44 5.39 -2.19
C ASP A 148 -12.99 4.95 -2.42
N PHE A 149 -12.27 5.76 -3.20
CA PHE A 149 -10.98 5.41 -3.77
C PHE A 149 -9.82 5.78 -2.84
N HIS A 150 -9.02 4.79 -2.46
CA HIS A 150 -7.86 4.90 -1.56
C HIS A 150 -6.59 4.38 -2.24
N PRO A 151 -5.90 5.20 -3.04
CA PRO A 151 -4.61 4.82 -3.60
C PRO A 151 -3.53 4.85 -2.52
N PHE A 152 -2.61 3.91 -2.54
CA PHE A 152 -1.48 3.88 -1.63
C PHE A 152 -0.23 3.30 -2.28
N ASN A 153 0.93 3.72 -1.80
CA ASN A 153 2.22 3.11 -2.11
C ASN A 153 2.77 2.46 -0.83
N PHE A 154 3.08 1.18 -0.90
CA PHE A 154 3.54 0.43 0.26
C PHE A 154 4.86 0.97 0.85
N TYR A 155 5.81 1.31 -0.01
CA TYR A 155 7.12 1.80 0.42
C TYR A 155 7.03 3.18 1.07
N GLU A 156 6.21 4.07 0.52
CA GLU A 156 5.93 5.39 1.09
C GLU A 156 5.30 5.27 2.48
N GLU A 157 4.27 4.44 2.63
CA GLU A 157 3.61 4.21 3.92
C GLU A 157 4.56 3.63 4.98
N TRP A 158 5.48 2.74 4.58
CA TRP A 158 6.50 2.22 5.49
C TRP A 158 7.57 3.25 5.81
N ALA A 159 8.00 4.04 4.83
CA ALA A 159 8.96 5.12 5.05
C ALA A 159 8.42 6.14 6.07
N LYS A 160 7.18 6.59 5.92
CA LYS A 160 6.49 7.44 6.90
C LYS A 160 6.47 6.81 8.29
N LYS A 161 6.21 5.50 8.37
CA LYS A 161 6.19 4.79 9.65
C LYS A 161 7.55 4.71 10.32
N LEU A 162 8.61 4.54 9.56
CA LEU A 162 9.97 4.41 10.09
C LEU A 162 10.56 5.74 10.53
N LEU A 163 10.23 6.84 9.85
CA LEU A 163 10.85 8.14 10.07
C LEU A 163 10.16 8.99 11.13
N VAL A 164 8.96 8.62 11.54
CA VAL A 164 8.19 9.39 12.54
C VAL A 164 8.18 8.67 13.88
N LYS A 165 8.46 9.43 14.95
CA LYS A 165 8.36 8.92 16.33
C LYS A 165 6.97 8.33 16.57
N ARG A 166 6.93 7.08 17.02
CA ARG A 166 5.70 6.38 17.39
C ARG A 166 5.79 5.85 18.79
N CYS A 167 4.67 6.03 19.48
CA CYS A 167 4.42 5.35 20.72
C CYS A 167 3.24 4.41 20.49
N TYR A 168 3.38 3.15 20.84
CA TYR A 168 2.24 2.25 20.93
C TYR A 168 2.33 1.40 22.22
N GLU A 169 1.19 1.00 22.71
CA GLU A 169 1.10 0.14 23.89
C GLU A 169 0.94 -1.31 23.44
N GLU A 170 1.86 -2.16 23.84
CA GLU A 170 1.76 -3.61 23.68
C GLU A 170 1.58 -4.22 25.08
N GLY A 171 0.32 -4.45 25.45
CA GLY A 171 -0.03 -4.83 26.82
C GLY A 171 0.26 -3.71 27.81
N THR A 172 1.20 -3.92 28.73
CA THR A 172 1.65 -2.91 29.71
C THR A 172 2.93 -2.19 29.28
N THR A 173 3.49 -2.52 28.13
CA THR A 173 4.77 -1.97 27.67
C THR A 173 4.52 -0.89 26.62
N LYS A 174 5.04 0.31 26.91
CA LYS A 174 5.07 1.41 25.95
C LYS A 174 6.35 1.32 25.14
N VAL A 175 6.21 1.09 23.82
CA VAL A 175 7.34 1.06 22.89
C VAL A 175 7.43 2.38 22.14
N GLU A 176 8.58 3.02 22.21
CA GLU A 176 8.86 4.26 21.50
C GLU A 176 9.90 4.03 20.40
N TYR A 177 9.56 4.44 19.19
CA TYR A 177 10.52 4.53 18.08
C TYR A 177 10.98 5.99 17.97
N PRO A 178 12.29 6.27 18.10
CA PRO A 178 12.77 7.63 18.02
C PRO A 178 12.59 8.20 16.62
N ALA A 179 12.23 9.47 16.54
CA ALA A 179 12.27 10.23 15.31
C ALA A 179 13.74 10.43 14.83
N LEU A 180 13.93 10.89 13.60
CA LEU A 180 15.26 11.12 13.01
C LEU A 180 16.13 12.08 13.83
N ASP A 181 15.53 13.09 14.47
CA ASP A 181 16.20 14.10 15.25
C ASP A 181 16.45 13.69 16.72
N ARG A 182 15.87 12.58 17.20
CA ARG A 182 15.88 12.12 18.61
C ARG A 182 15.42 13.16 19.61
N GLU A 183 16.01 14.35 19.56
CA GLU A 183 15.67 15.53 20.34
C GLU A 183 15.29 16.67 19.37
N PRO A 184 14.36 17.56 19.76
CA PRO A 184 13.93 18.65 18.90
C PRO A 184 15.10 19.56 18.50
N ILE A 185 15.34 19.69 17.19
CA ILE A 185 16.33 20.60 16.63
C ILE A 185 15.68 21.99 16.51
N THR A 186 16.08 22.89 17.38
CA THR A 186 15.64 24.28 17.40
C THR A 186 16.56 25.16 16.54
N ARG A 187 16.23 26.45 16.43
CA ARG A 187 17.06 27.42 15.70
C ARG A 187 18.46 27.59 16.33
N GLU A 188 18.57 27.39 17.61
CA GLU A 188 19.80 27.53 18.42
C GLU A 188 20.65 26.25 18.46
N SER A 189 20.10 25.13 18.02
CA SER A 189 20.79 23.82 18.02
C SER A 189 21.96 23.81 17.04
N ASP A 190 23.09 23.23 17.45
CA ASP A 190 24.26 22.98 16.60
C ASP A 190 24.26 21.57 15.97
N GLN A 191 23.22 20.80 16.24
CA GLN A 191 23.07 19.43 15.77
C GLN A 191 22.53 19.41 14.35
N THR A 192 22.90 18.37 13.59
CA THR A 192 22.38 18.09 12.25
C THR A 192 22.00 16.62 12.13
N VAL A 193 21.07 16.31 11.23
CA VAL A 193 20.74 14.94 10.88
C VAL A 193 21.50 14.56 9.60
N HIS A 194 22.19 13.43 9.65
CA HIS A 194 22.77 12.79 8.48
C HIS A 194 22.17 11.39 8.34
N LEU A 195 21.23 11.21 7.41
CA LEU A 195 20.65 9.93 7.09
C LEU A 195 21.51 9.24 6.02
N VAL A 196 21.98 8.05 6.32
CA VAL A 196 22.71 7.20 5.37
C VAL A 196 21.81 6.01 5.00
N ILE A 197 21.53 5.85 3.72
CA ILE A 197 20.69 4.78 3.17
C ILE A 197 21.61 3.87 2.35
N ILE A 198 21.67 2.59 2.75
CA ILE A 198 22.47 1.58 2.03
C ILE A 198 21.52 0.79 1.13
N GLY A 199 21.71 0.93 -0.18
CA GLY A 199 20.87 0.38 -1.22
C GLY A 199 19.85 1.39 -1.76
N MET A 200 19.79 1.54 -3.10
CA MET A 200 18.80 2.36 -3.82
C MET A 200 17.59 1.52 -4.27
N SER A 201 17.20 0.53 -3.45
CA SER A 201 15.94 -0.20 -3.66
C SER A 201 14.73 0.75 -3.57
N ARG A 202 13.56 0.32 -4.03
CA ARG A 202 12.31 1.10 -3.91
C ARG A 202 12.06 1.61 -2.48
N MET A 203 12.40 0.80 -1.47
CA MET A 203 12.31 1.20 -0.06
C MET A 203 13.36 2.26 0.29
N GLY A 204 14.58 2.11 -0.18
CA GLY A 204 15.65 3.10 0.02
C GLY A 204 15.28 4.45 -0.59
N VAL A 205 14.77 4.47 -1.81
CA VAL A 205 14.31 5.69 -2.49
C VAL A 205 13.14 6.32 -1.73
N ALA A 206 12.14 5.52 -1.32
CA ALA A 206 11.01 6.01 -0.54
C ALA A 206 11.45 6.64 0.79
N LEU A 207 12.39 6.01 1.51
CA LEU A 207 12.98 6.56 2.73
C LEU A 207 13.69 7.89 2.48
N GLY A 208 14.43 8.00 1.38
CA GLY A 208 15.11 9.23 1.02
C GLY A 208 14.16 10.38 0.69
N VAL A 209 13.10 10.10 -0.08
CA VAL A 209 12.07 11.09 -0.44
C VAL A 209 11.32 11.58 0.80
N GLU A 210 10.84 10.67 1.65
CA GLU A 210 10.15 11.02 2.89
C GLU A 210 11.07 11.78 3.87
N ALA A 211 12.32 11.35 3.99
CA ALA A 211 13.31 12.05 4.80
C ALA A 211 13.58 13.46 4.26
N ALA A 212 13.65 13.66 2.95
CA ALA A 212 13.81 14.97 2.34
C ALA A 212 12.67 15.92 2.69
N GLN A 213 11.45 15.41 2.85
CA GLN A 213 10.30 16.22 3.29
C GLN A 213 10.33 16.55 4.79
N LEU A 214 10.93 15.70 5.62
CA LEU A 214 10.94 15.85 7.08
C LEU A 214 12.17 16.59 7.62
N LEU A 215 13.32 16.56 6.93
CA LEU A 215 14.60 17.06 7.40
C LEU A 215 14.79 18.58 7.22
N HIS A 216 13.74 19.36 7.41
CA HIS A 216 13.76 20.82 7.33
C HIS A 216 13.81 21.43 8.75
N PHE A 217 15.00 21.54 9.32
CA PHE A 217 15.18 22.08 10.66
C PHE A 217 15.49 23.58 10.65
N PRO A 218 15.03 24.36 11.66
CA PRO A 218 15.13 25.81 11.66
C PRO A 218 16.55 26.34 11.87
N ASN A 219 17.49 25.54 12.39
CA ASN A 219 18.89 25.93 12.61
C ASN A 219 19.65 26.22 11.30
N PHE A 220 19.23 25.63 10.17
CA PHE A 220 19.77 25.94 8.87
C PHE A 220 19.64 27.43 8.48
N CYS A 221 18.59 28.11 8.97
CA CYS A 221 18.39 29.54 8.72
C CYS A 221 19.46 30.38 9.45
N ARG A 222 20.03 29.88 10.56
CA ARG A 222 21.12 30.53 11.31
C ARG A 222 22.48 30.27 10.67
N ASP A 223 22.75 29.02 10.33
CA ASP A 223 24.01 28.60 9.72
C ASP A 223 23.78 27.52 8.65
N ARG A 224 24.07 27.84 7.38
CA ARG A 224 23.89 26.93 6.25
C ARG A 224 24.74 25.65 6.35
N ARG A 225 25.80 25.62 7.18
CA ARG A 225 26.60 24.42 7.43
C ARG A 225 25.83 23.37 8.22
N LEU A 226 24.79 23.78 8.94
CA LEU A 226 23.89 22.90 9.71
C LEU A 226 22.81 22.25 8.83
N LYS A 227 23.04 22.18 7.54
CA LYS A 227 22.15 21.52 6.60
C LYS A 227 22.09 20.02 6.86
N SER A 228 20.86 19.48 6.96
CA SER A 228 20.64 18.04 6.96
C SER A 228 21.15 17.39 5.67
N ARG A 229 21.57 16.14 5.76
CA ARG A 229 22.13 15.41 4.62
C ARG A 229 21.47 14.05 4.48
N ILE A 230 21.24 13.65 3.24
CA ILE A 230 20.83 12.29 2.88
C ILE A 230 21.92 11.75 1.93
N THR A 231 22.48 10.60 2.28
CA THR A 231 23.50 9.96 1.46
C THR A 231 23.04 8.56 1.10
N PHE A 232 23.01 8.25 -0.19
CA PHE A 232 22.79 6.90 -0.68
C PHE A 232 24.16 6.24 -0.93
N ILE A 233 24.25 4.98 -0.56
CA ILE A 233 25.41 4.12 -0.84
C ILE A 233 24.88 2.90 -1.59
N ASP A 234 25.21 2.81 -2.87
CA ASP A 234 24.82 1.69 -3.73
C ASP A 234 25.93 1.39 -4.73
N ALA A 235 26.06 0.12 -5.13
CA ALA A 235 27.04 -0.29 -6.13
C ALA A 235 26.74 0.28 -7.52
N ALA A 236 25.48 0.59 -7.82
CA ALA A 236 24.99 1.14 -9.08
C ALA A 236 24.53 2.61 -8.95
N ALA A 237 24.99 3.34 -7.91
CA ALA A 237 24.49 4.68 -7.60
C ALA A 237 24.56 5.67 -8.78
N ASP A 238 25.60 5.60 -9.59
CA ASP A 238 25.79 6.48 -10.75
C ASP A 238 24.79 6.17 -11.89
N GLU A 239 24.31 4.95 -11.98
CA GLU A 239 23.31 4.53 -12.97
C GLU A 239 21.91 4.92 -12.50
N GLU A 240 21.61 4.71 -11.22
CA GLU A 240 20.28 4.97 -10.61
C GLU A 240 19.96 6.47 -10.49
N VAL A 241 20.97 7.36 -10.36
CA VAL A 241 20.74 8.82 -10.26
C VAL A 241 20.33 9.44 -11.60
N ASN A 242 20.56 8.76 -12.72
CA ASN A 242 20.24 9.26 -14.05
C ASN A 242 18.85 8.83 -14.56
N PHE A 243 18.09 8.15 -13.76
CA PHE A 243 16.68 7.78 -13.99
C PHE A 243 15.75 8.61 -13.11
#